data_480541b31ea13574d2fb358a7155b1c5
#
_entry.id   480541b31ea13574d2fb358a7155b1c5
#
_cell.length_a   1.000
_cell.length_b   1.000
_cell.length_c   1.000
_cell.angle_alpha   90.00
_cell.angle_beta   90.00
_cell.angle_gamma   90.00
#
_symmetry.space_group_name_H-M   'P 1'
#
loop_
_entity.id
_entity.type
_entity.pdbx_description
1 polymer ?
#
loop_
_entity_poly.entity_id
_entity_poly.type
_entity_poly.pdbx_seq_one_letter_code
_entity_poly.pdbx_strand_id
1 'polypeptide(L)'
;MDSFNNLIVVTLALGGVATGNGFNVLHHLAGNSPWFSGPEVTGISSEVPAECTVDMAAFISRHGSRYADNGAYREWANLSSRIHAANFTVQDRALDFLPSWKPVMEYPEQQIAQLSTTGYKELYDMGATYRLQYPDLYAYNTNFTLWSNYYYPSSRVRDSARLFARGYLGPNATELGSIFALNASNPRSFMNSLGSSDLCPAYDDDEGGHHHETWKHIFLPPIQARLNKLIHGDFQFTGDEVYIIPYLCGFETQIMGSSSPWCSIFTEEEILQYEYAQDLRYWYGNGLGTQIEKYMMLPVLDGLVQRFVDGPEATYTTSDTSTFVPPKLIAAFTNDGQISQLAAAIGVFDEETPLPATEISKNRLFKASNFVTMRGTIGFERLHCASEKAGNGTYLRIRLNDVVYPVAKCQSGPGKSCPLAEYQGLVKSKLNSAGNFSQICNVKDPAIPAGQNSATFFTDIALPFQTLVKP
;
A
#
# COMPACT_ATOMS: atom_id res chain seq x y z
N MET A 1 -42.85 3.49 -0.01
CA MET A 1 -41.92 4.28 0.82
C MET A 1 -40.54 3.90 0.32
N ASP A 2 -40.12 4.54 -0.75
CA ASP A 2 -38.88 4.23 -1.47
C ASP A 2 -37.75 4.97 -0.77
N SER A 3 -36.81 4.21 -0.24
CA SER A 3 -35.65 4.78 0.46
C SER A 3 -34.59 5.16 -0.54
N PHE A 4 -34.26 6.43 -0.56
CA PHE A 4 -33.14 7.03 -1.24
C PHE A 4 -31.83 6.53 -0.63
N ASN A 5 -31.11 5.67 -1.35
CA ASN A 5 -29.71 5.37 -1.07
C ASN A 5 -28.83 5.96 -2.18
N ASN A 6 -28.74 7.29 -2.22
CA ASN A 6 -27.64 7.95 -2.93
C ASN A 6 -26.59 8.36 -1.89
N LEU A 7 -25.62 7.49 -1.67
CA LEU A 7 -24.44 7.83 -0.88
C LEU A 7 -23.59 8.81 -1.70
N ILE A 8 -23.69 10.10 -1.40
CA ILE A 8 -22.78 11.11 -1.94
C ILE A 8 -21.45 10.93 -1.22
N VAL A 9 -20.52 10.19 -1.83
CA VAL A 9 -19.11 10.19 -1.41
C VAL A 9 -18.54 11.56 -1.80
N VAL A 10 -18.49 12.48 -0.84
CA VAL A 10 -17.75 13.73 -0.99
C VAL A 10 -16.26 13.41 -0.90
N THR A 11 -15.67 13.01 -2.00
CA THR A 11 -14.23 13.04 -2.19
C THR A 11 -13.84 14.51 -2.32
N LEU A 12 -13.29 15.09 -1.25
CA LEU A 12 -12.51 16.32 -1.35
C LEU A 12 -11.24 15.99 -2.16
N ALA A 13 -11.35 16.11 -3.48
CA ALA A 13 -10.20 16.03 -4.35
C ALA A 13 -9.23 17.14 -3.96
N LEU A 14 -8.04 16.80 -3.52
CA LEU A 14 -6.90 17.69 -3.62
C LEU A 14 -6.84 18.12 -5.09
N GLY A 15 -7.05 19.41 -5.36
CA GLY A 15 -7.15 19.94 -6.72
C GLY A 15 -5.85 19.67 -7.49
N GLY A 16 -5.83 18.54 -8.20
CA GLY A 16 -4.75 18.24 -9.14
C GLY A 16 -4.83 19.23 -10.31
N VAL A 17 -3.69 19.64 -10.82
CA VAL A 17 -3.60 20.40 -12.09
C VAL A 17 -4.14 19.46 -13.18
N ALA A 18 -5.42 19.64 -13.55
CA ALA A 18 -5.99 18.96 -14.70
C ALA A 18 -5.37 19.58 -15.96
N THR A 19 -4.48 18.86 -16.62
CA THR A 19 -4.17 19.09 -18.01
C THR A 19 -5.44 18.79 -18.81
N GLY A 20 -5.71 19.51 -19.90
CA GLY A 20 -7.01 19.58 -20.58
C GLY A 20 -7.69 18.26 -21.05
N ASN A 21 -7.15 17.09 -20.73
CA ASN A 21 -7.64 15.74 -21.05
C ASN A 21 -8.02 14.89 -19.81
N GLY A 22 -8.10 15.45 -18.61
CA GLY A 22 -8.40 14.68 -17.40
C GLY A 22 -7.22 13.89 -16.81
N PHE A 23 -6.01 13.98 -17.39
CA PHE A 23 -4.79 13.35 -16.85
C PHE A 23 -4.40 14.00 -15.51
N ASN A 24 -4.18 13.17 -14.49
CA ASN A 24 -3.73 13.63 -13.18
C ASN A 24 -2.37 13.00 -12.86
N VAL A 25 -1.32 13.81 -12.88
CA VAL A 25 0.05 13.36 -12.58
C VAL A 25 0.15 12.59 -11.26
N LEU A 26 -0.60 13.00 -10.23
CA LEU A 26 -0.58 12.38 -8.91
C LEU A 26 -1.09 10.93 -8.91
N HIS A 27 -1.76 10.49 -9.96
CA HIS A 27 -2.23 9.10 -10.11
C HIS A 27 -1.20 8.17 -10.75
N HIS A 28 -0.01 8.68 -11.09
CA HIS A 28 1.02 7.96 -11.85
C HIS A 28 2.39 7.97 -11.17
N LEU A 29 2.44 8.20 -9.83
CA LEU A 29 3.70 8.32 -9.09
C LEU A 29 3.97 7.11 -8.18
N ALA A 30 3.17 6.06 -8.30
CA ALA A 30 3.27 4.84 -7.51
C ALA A 30 3.35 5.11 -6.00
N GLY A 31 4.37 4.58 -5.33
CA GLY A 31 4.58 4.78 -3.89
C GLY A 31 4.79 6.24 -3.45
N ASN A 32 4.94 7.17 -4.38
CA ASN A 32 5.13 8.59 -4.12
C ASN A 32 3.83 9.41 -4.29
N SER A 33 2.75 8.77 -4.76
CA SER A 33 1.42 9.39 -4.86
C SER A 33 0.80 9.58 -3.48
N PRO A 34 0.12 10.71 -3.20
CA PRO A 34 -0.91 10.73 -2.17
C PRO A 34 -1.99 9.70 -2.51
N TRP A 35 -2.81 9.35 -1.54
CA TRP A 35 -3.87 8.36 -1.79
C TRP A 35 -4.95 8.87 -2.76
N PHE A 36 -5.43 7.97 -3.59
CA PHE A 36 -6.63 8.11 -4.43
C PHE A 36 -7.32 6.76 -4.58
N SER A 37 -8.64 6.76 -4.83
CA SER A 37 -9.36 5.54 -5.22
C SER A 37 -8.87 5.07 -6.58
N GLY A 38 -8.55 3.79 -6.71
CA GLY A 38 -8.00 3.22 -7.94
C GLY A 38 -8.93 3.41 -9.15
N PRO A 39 -8.39 3.38 -10.38
CA PRO A 39 -9.21 3.42 -11.59
C PRO A 39 -9.93 2.08 -11.81
N GLU A 40 -11.15 2.11 -12.33
CA GLU A 40 -11.91 0.90 -12.70
C GLU A 40 -11.30 0.21 -13.93
N VAL A 41 -10.19 -0.50 -13.74
CA VAL A 41 -9.47 -1.18 -14.83
C VAL A 41 -10.05 -2.55 -15.18
N THR A 42 -10.90 -3.12 -14.32
CA THR A 42 -11.45 -4.47 -14.47
C THR A 42 -12.88 -4.49 -15.04
N GLY A 43 -13.56 -3.35 -15.03
CA GLY A 43 -14.98 -3.25 -15.42
C GLY A 43 -15.94 -3.96 -14.44
N ILE A 44 -15.48 -4.29 -13.24
CA ILE A 44 -16.28 -4.95 -12.21
C ILE A 44 -16.80 -3.89 -11.23
N SER A 45 -18.11 -3.87 -10.97
CA SER A 45 -18.71 -2.94 -10.02
C SER A 45 -18.10 -3.10 -8.63
N SER A 46 -17.80 -1.99 -7.97
CA SER A 46 -17.37 -1.94 -6.56
C SER A 46 -18.52 -2.20 -5.58
N GLU A 47 -19.78 -2.21 -6.05
CA GLU A 47 -20.94 -2.52 -5.23
C GLU A 47 -20.99 -4.01 -4.87
N VAL A 48 -21.56 -4.32 -3.72
CA VAL A 48 -21.79 -5.71 -3.31
C VAL A 48 -22.90 -6.29 -4.21
N PRO A 49 -22.70 -7.49 -4.82
CA PRO A 49 -23.76 -8.11 -5.61
C PRO A 49 -25.06 -8.23 -4.82
N ALA A 50 -26.19 -7.98 -5.46
CA ALA A 50 -27.50 -7.87 -4.79
C ALA A 50 -27.92 -9.10 -3.98
N GLU A 51 -27.47 -10.29 -4.40
CA GLU A 51 -27.70 -11.57 -3.72
C GLU A 51 -26.73 -11.84 -2.57
N CYS A 52 -25.81 -10.92 -2.27
CA CYS A 52 -24.74 -11.13 -1.29
C CYS A 52 -24.79 -10.09 -0.17
N THR A 53 -24.26 -10.48 0.99
CA THR A 53 -23.95 -9.59 2.11
C THR A 53 -22.48 -9.76 2.48
N VAL A 54 -21.84 -8.67 2.95
CA VAL A 54 -20.50 -8.74 3.55
C VAL A 54 -20.66 -9.04 5.03
N ASP A 55 -20.25 -10.22 5.46
CA ASP A 55 -20.32 -10.63 6.87
C ASP A 55 -18.97 -10.56 7.60
N MET A 56 -17.87 -10.44 6.85
CA MET A 56 -16.54 -10.08 7.33
C MET A 56 -15.80 -9.27 6.27
N ALA A 57 -14.94 -8.37 6.72
CA ALA A 57 -13.99 -7.69 5.86
C ALA A 57 -12.60 -7.63 6.51
N ALA A 58 -11.58 -7.45 5.69
CA ALA A 58 -10.22 -7.20 6.15
C ALA A 58 -9.53 -6.22 5.22
N PHE A 59 -8.56 -5.50 5.73
CA PHE A 59 -7.62 -4.80 4.89
C PHE A 59 -6.21 -4.79 5.50
N ILE A 60 -5.21 -4.79 4.62
CA ILE A 60 -3.84 -4.45 4.96
C ILE A 60 -3.50 -3.19 4.18
N SER A 61 -3.14 -2.12 4.91
CA SER A 61 -2.90 -0.80 4.34
C SER A 61 -1.48 -0.33 4.63
N ARG A 62 -0.90 0.35 3.66
CA ARG A 62 0.29 1.16 3.86
C ARG A 62 -0.03 2.33 4.81
N HIS A 63 0.99 2.85 5.50
CA HIS A 63 0.87 4.12 6.23
C HIS A 63 0.41 5.25 5.31
N GLY A 64 -0.17 6.32 5.86
CA GLY A 64 -0.60 7.51 5.15
C GLY A 64 0.54 8.36 4.59
N SER A 65 0.18 9.44 3.91
CA SER A 65 1.11 10.47 3.43
C SER A 65 2.05 10.94 4.52
N ARG A 66 3.31 11.15 4.16
CA ARG A 66 4.41 11.39 5.11
C ARG A 66 5.41 12.40 4.62
N TYR A 67 6.22 12.89 5.53
CA TYR A 67 7.45 13.59 5.21
C TYR A 67 8.49 12.64 4.60
N ALA A 68 9.46 13.21 3.89
CA ALA A 68 10.55 12.46 3.29
C ALA A 68 11.35 11.69 4.36
N ASP A 69 11.97 10.59 3.97
CA ASP A 69 13.02 9.99 4.78
C ASP A 69 14.35 10.78 4.66
N ASN A 70 15.33 10.38 5.47
CA ASN A 70 16.60 11.10 5.55
C ASN A 70 17.39 11.08 4.21
N GLY A 71 17.30 9.98 3.45
CA GLY A 71 17.96 9.86 2.15
C GLY A 71 17.39 10.87 1.16
N ALA A 72 16.07 10.83 0.97
CA ALA A 72 15.36 11.73 0.07
C ALA A 72 15.50 13.21 0.46
N TYR A 73 15.41 13.53 1.75
CA TYR A 73 15.63 14.91 2.19
C TYR A 73 17.03 15.43 1.85
N ARG A 74 18.07 14.59 1.96
CA ARG A 74 19.43 14.95 1.55
C ARG A 74 19.55 15.23 0.05
N GLU A 75 18.88 14.43 -0.79
CA GLU A 75 18.81 14.66 -2.23
C GLU A 75 18.18 16.03 -2.53
N TRP A 76 17.07 16.36 -1.87
CA TRP A 76 16.40 17.65 -2.02
C TRP A 76 17.28 18.82 -1.56
N ALA A 77 17.93 18.68 -0.41
CA ALA A 77 18.83 19.70 0.12
C ALA A 77 20.04 19.94 -0.80
N ASN A 78 20.61 18.87 -1.38
CA ASN A 78 21.70 18.95 -2.34
C ASN A 78 21.25 19.65 -3.64
N LEU A 79 20.09 19.28 -4.19
CA LEU A 79 19.52 19.95 -5.37
C LEU A 79 19.29 21.45 -5.08
N SER A 80 18.67 21.78 -3.96
CA SER A 80 18.46 23.17 -3.53
C SER A 80 19.76 23.95 -3.40
N SER A 81 20.79 23.35 -2.81
CA SER A 81 22.12 23.96 -2.68
C SER A 81 22.76 24.25 -4.04
N ARG A 82 22.67 23.32 -5.00
CA ARG A 82 23.19 23.51 -6.36
C ARG A 82 22.43 24.60 -7.11
N ILE A 83 21.10 24.63 -7.00
CA ILE A 83 20.26 25.68 -7.60
C ILE A 83 20.69 27.06 -7.10
N HIS A 84 20.83 27.23 -5.77
CA HIS A 84 21.18 28.55 -5.20
C HIS A 84 22.65 28.97 -5.40
N ALA A 85 23.53 28.01 -5.66
CA ALA A 85 24.95 28.31 -5.95
C ALA A 85 25.20 28.74 -7.41
N ALA A 86 24.25 28.47 -8.31
CA ALA A 86 24.40 28.74 -9.73
C ALA A 86 23.78 30.08 -10.16
N ASN A 87 24.31 30.65 -11.22
CA ASN A 87 23.73 31.81 -11.87
C ASN A 87 23.07 31.37 -13.19
N PHE A 88 21.75 31.38 -13.26
CA PHE A 88 20.99 30.90 -14.41
C PHE A 88 19.67 31.65 -14.59
N THR A 89 19.10 31.52 -15.76
CA THR A 89 17.74 31.96 -16.11
C THR A 89 16.98 30.81 -16.73
N VAL A 90 15.66 30.84 -16.63
CA VAL A 90 14.76 29.84 -17.22
C VAL A 90 13.94 30.46 -18.35
N GLN A 91 13.62 29.65 -19.38
CA GLN A 91 12.86 30.10 -20.54
C GLN A 91 11.39 29.68 -20.48
N ASP A 92 11.05 28.71 -19.64
CA ASP A 92 9.69 28.16 -19.50
C ASP A 92 9.10 28.56 -18.16
N ARG A 93 7.86 29.05 -18.19
CA ARG A 93 7.11 29.45 -16.98
C ARG A 93 6.94 28.29 -15.97
N ALA A 94 6.91 27.06 -16.43
CA ALA A 94 6.86 25.90 -15.56
C ALA A 94 8.09 25.80 -14.63
N LEU A 95 9.19 26.47 -14.98
CA LEU A 95 10.44 26.50 -14.21
C LEU A 95 10.64 27.82 -13.44
N ASP A 96 9.73 28.80 -13.50
CA ASP A 96 9.88 30.11 -12.86
C ASP A 96 10.12 30.05 -11.34
N PHE A 97 9.64 28.99 -10.71
CA PHE A 97 9.82 28.77 -9.27
C PHE A 97 11.25 28.30 -8.90
N LEU A 98 11.98 27.72 -9.85
CA LEU A 98 13.24 27.02 -9.61
C LEU A 98 14.30 27.88 -8.90
N PRO A 99 14.59 29.17 -9.30
CA PRO A 99 15.60 29.98 -8.63
C PRO A 99 15.33 30.27 -7.15
N SER A 100 14.05 30.15 -6.70
CA SER A 100 13.66 30.41 -5.32
C SER A 100 13.27 29.15 -4.55
N TRP A 101 13.29 27.99 -5.21
CA TRP A 101 12.83 26.73 -4.62
C TRP A 101 13.70 26.29 -3.44
N LYS A 102 13.04 25.84 -2.37
CA LYS A 102 13.63 25.21 -1.19
C LYS A 102 12.80 24.01 -0.81
N PRO A 103 13.39 22.95 -0.20
CA PRO A 103 12.64 21.86 0.36
C PRO A 103 11.54 22.34 1.32
N VAL A 104 10.35 21.76 1.21
CA VAL A 104 9.16 22.17 1.98
C VAL A 104 9.15 21.70 3.44
N MET A 105 10.21 21.04 3.90
CA MET A 105 10.34 20.58 5.30
C MET A 105 10.98 21.71 6.13
N GLU A 106 10.18 22.31 7.02
CA GLU A 106 10.62 23.43 7.87
C GLU A 106 11.45 22.97 9.08
N TYR A 107 11.13 21.79 9.62
CA TYR A 107 11.77 21.20 10.81
C TYR A 107 12.22 19.75 10.53
N PRO A 108 13.23 19.53 9.67
CA PRO A 108 13.61 18.21 9.19
C PRO A 108 13.91 17.22 10.34
N GLU A 109 14.58 17.66 11.42
CA GLU A 109 14.94 16.82 12.56
C GLU A 109 13.71 16.19 13.25
N GLN A 110 12.55 16.83 13.15
CA GLN A 110 11.30 16.37 13.77
C GLN A 110 10.35 15.73 12.76
N GLN A 111 10.47 16.09 11.49
CA GLN A 111 9.53 15.71 10.42
C GLN A 111 9.97 14.47 9.66
N ILE A 112 11.27 14.19 9.55
CA ILE A 112 11.79 13.05 8.78
C ILE A 112 11.03 11.76 9.12
N ALA A 113 10.50 11.13 8.07
CA ALA A 113 9.77 9.86 8.11
C ALA A 113 8.50 9.83 8.98
N GLN A 114 8.02 10.97 9.49
CA GLN A 114 6.74 11.08 10.21
C GLN A 114 5.57 11.28 9.23
N LEU A 115 4.34 10.99 9.67
CA LEU A 115 3.14 11.31 8.88
C LEU A 115 3.02 12.83 8.68
N SER A 116 2.62 13.25 7.47
CA SER A 116 2.22 14.63 7.19
C SER A 116 0.79 14.90 7.66
N THR A 117 0.38 16.16 7.68
CA THR A 117 -1.01 16.54 7.97
C THR A 117 -2.00 15.92 6.98
N THR A 118 -1.61 15.79 5.70
CA THR A 118 -2.39 15.06 4.69
C THR A 118 -2.57 13.60 5.10
N GLY A 119 -1.49 12.95 5.57
CA GLY A 119 -1.58 11.57 6.07
C GLY A 119 -2.49 11.43 7.28
N TYR A 120 -2.52 12.41 8.19
CA TYR A 120 -3.47 12.41 9.30
C TYR A 120 -4.91 12.39 8.82
N LYS A 121 -5.22 13.27 7.86
CA LYS A 121 -6.55 13.34 7.25
C LYS A 121 -6.91 12.05 6.52
N GLU A 122 -6.02 11.53 5.67
CA GLU A 122 -6.23 10.30 4.90
C GLU A 122 -6.64 9.11 5.79
N LEU A 123 -5.95 8.93 6.93
CA LEU A 123 -6.20 7.80 7.82
C LEU A 123 -7.45 7.98 8.67
N TYR A 124 -7.73 9.20 9.13
CA TYR A 124 -8.95 9.51 9.86
C TYR A 124 -10.19 9.33 8.95
N ASP A 125 -10.14 9.89 7.75
CA ASP A 125 -11.22 9.75 6.75
C ASP A 125 -11.41 8.27 6.34
N MET A 126 -10.32 7.50 6.23
CA MET A 126 -10.39 6.06 5.99
C MET A 126 -11.20 5.36 7.10
N GLY A 127 -10.93 5.67 8.36
CA GLY A 127 -11.69 5.10 9.48
C GLY A 127 -13.19 5.40 9.39
N ALA A 128 -13.55 6.65 9.15
CA ALA A 128 -14.93 7.06 8.98
C ALA A 128 -15.59 6.41 7.75
N THR A 129 -14.87 6.31 6.64
CA THR A 129 -15.35 5.67 5.40
C THR A 129 -15.64 4.17 5.63
N TYR A 130 -14.73 3.43 6.24
CA TYR A 130 -14.94 2.00 6.53
C TYR A 130 -16.09 1.78 7.51
N ARG A 131 -16.29 2.71 8.45
CA ARG A 131 -17.43 2.65 9.37
C ARG A 131 -18.78 2.78 8.66
N LEU A 132 -18.83 3.63 7.63
CA LEU A 132 -20.02 3.85 6.80
C LEU A 132 -20.21 2.72 5.77
N GLN A 133 -19.12 2.23 5.20
CA GLN A 133 -19.16 1.18 4.17
C GLN A 133 -19.59 -0.17 4.74
N TYR A 134 -19.20 -0.49 5.98
CA TYR A 134 -19.46 -1.77 6.64
C TYR A 134 -20.17 -1.57 7.99
N PRO A 135 -21.39 -0.99 8.02
CA PRO A 135 -22.08 -0.62 9.26
C PRO A 135 -22.36 -1.84 10.16
N ASP A 136 -22.59 -3.02 9.58
CA ASP A 136 -22.96 -4.24 10.28
C ASP A 136 -21.74 -5.03 10.83
N LEU A 137 -20.51 -4.63 10.48
CA LEU A 137 -19.30 -5.28 10.97
C LEU A 137 -18.83 -4.78 12.34
N TYR A 138 -19.47 -3.76 12.90
CA TYR A 138 -19.15 -3.22 14.21
C TYR A 138 -20.39 -2.88 15.02
N ALA A 139 -20.53 -3.50 16.18
CA ALA A 139 -21.56 -3.12 17.14
C ALA A 139 -21.14 -1.82 17.87
N TYR A 140 -22.03 -0.85 17.92
CA TYR A 140 -21.77 0.44 18.55
C TYR A 140 -21.31 0.29 20.01
N ASN A 141 -20.28 1.02 20.39
CA ASN A 141 -19.74 1.06 21.74
C ASN A 141 -19.12 -0.29 22.24
N THR A 142 -18.66 -1.15 21.31
CA THR A 142 -17.90 -2.36 21.65
C THR A 142 -16.40 -2.15 21.44
N ASN A 143 -15.59 -2.98 22.08
CA ASN A 143 -14.14 -2.99 21.88
C ASN A 143 -13.78 -3.34 20.44
N PHE A 144 -12.74 -2.69 19.92
CA PHE A 144 -12.23 -2.90 18.57
C PHE A 144 -10.72 -3.10 18.57
N THR A 145 -10.27 -4.21 18.02
CA THR A 145 -8.86 -4.58 17.91
C THR A 145 -8.37 -4.37 16.49
N LEU A 146 -7.16 -3.80 16.35
CA LEU A 146 -6.47 -3.66 15.08
C LEU A 146 -4.96 -3.87 15.25
N TRP A 147 -4.25 -4.04 14.13
CA TRP A 147 -2.83 -4.39 14.13
C TRP A 147 -2.00 -3.37 13.35
N SER A 148 -0.77 -3.16 13.79
CA SER A 148 0.21 -2.38 13.04
C SER A 148 1.58 -3.02 13.13
N ASN A 149 2.38 -2.88 12.09
CA ASN A 149 3.80 -3.14 12.25
C ASN A 149 4.45 -2.04 13.11
N TYR A 150 5.53 -2.37 13.80
CA TYR A 150 6.26 -1.44 14.64
C TYR A 150 7.72 -1.32 14.18
N TYR A 151 8.13 -0.11 13.83
CA TYR A 151 9.49 0.22 13.46
C TYR A 151 10.02 1.35 14.34
N TYR A 152 11.09 1.10 15.05
CA TYR A 152 11.78 2.14 15.83
C TYR A 152 12.85 2.81 14.95
N PRO A 153 13.03 4.14 14.99
CA PRO A 153 12.26 5.14 15.75
C PRO A 153 10.99 5.66 15.04
N SER A 154 10.70 5.21 13.83
CA SER A 154 9.57 5.72 13.05
C SER A 154 8.24 5.19 13.58
N SER A 155 7.31 6.10 13.88
CA SER A 155 5.98 5.76 14.38
C SER A 155 4.88 5.75 13.29
N ARG A 156 5.20 6.14 12.05
CA ARG A 156 4.20 6.40 10.99
C ARG A 156 3.19 5.27 10.74
N VAL A 157 3.62 4.01 10.84
CA VAL A 157 2.71 2.86 10.64
C VAL A 157 1.74 2.74 11.81
N ARG A 158 2.25 2.81 13.04
CA ARG A 158 1.44 2.78 14.25
C ARG A 158 0.51 4.00 14.36
N ASP A 159 0.99 5.17 13.99
CA ASP A 159 0.19 6.40 14.02
C ASP A 159 -0.90 6.37 12.93
N SER A 160 -0.67 5.68 11.79
CA SER A 160 -1.71 5.37 10.82
C SER A 160 -2.84 4.55 11.44
N ALA A 161 -2.51 3.50 12.18
CA ALA A 161 -3.49 2.70 12.90
C ALA A 161 -4.27 3.51 13.95
N ARG A 162 -3.59 4.42 14.68
CA ARG A 162 -4.23 5.32 15.65
C ARG A 162 -5.26 6.24 15.01
N LEU A 163 -4.89 6.86 13.90
CA LEU A 163 -5.76 7.80 13.19
C LEU A 163 -6.95 7.09 12.56
N PHE A 164 -6.74 5.92 11.97
CA PHE A 164 -7.85 5.07 11.52
C PHE A 164 -8.80 4.74 12.67
N ALA A 165 -8.29 4.27 13.80
CA ALA A 165 -9.12 3.92 14.95
C ALA A 165 -9.94 5.12 15.44
N ARG A 166 -9.36 6.33 15.47
CA ARG A 166 -10.07 7.55 15.83
C ARG A 166 -11.20 7.90 14.85
N GLY A 167 -10.96 7.74 13.56
CA GLY A 167 -12.00 7.92 12.53
C GLY A 167 -13.10 6.85 12.62
N TYR A 168 -12.74 5.60 12.90
CA TYR A 168 -13.66 4.47 12.95
C TYR A 168 -14.52 4.43 14.22
N LEU A 169 -13.92 4.69 15.38
CA LEU A 169 -14.57 4.62 16.70
C LEU A 169 -15.10 5.97 17.21
N GLY A 170 -14.65 7.07 16.60
CA GLY A 170 -15.03 8.42 17.02
C GLY A 170 -14.41 8.82 18.37
N PRO A 171 -15.13 9.64 19.19
CA PRO A 171 -14.60 10.22 20.45
C PRO A 171 -14.11 9.17 21.47
N ASN A 172 -14.70 7.98 21.47
CA ASN A 172 -14.39 6.91 22.43
C ASN A 172 -13.23 6.01 21.98
N ALA A 173 -12.50 6.39 20.92
CA ALA A 173 -11.44 5.55 20.36
C ALA A 173 -10.39 5.12 21.38
N THR A 174 -9.97 5.99 22.30
CA THR A 174 -8.96 5.68 23.32
C THR A 174 -9.44 4.62 24.32
N GLU A 175 -10.74 4.57 24.60
CA GLU A 175 -11.31 3.58 25.52
C GLU A 175 -11.56 2.24 24.81
N LEU A 176 -12.20 2.29 23.65
CA LEU A 176 -12.67 1.11 22.92
C LEU A 176 -11.60 0.48 22.03
N GLY A 177 -10.64 1.26 21.52
CA GLY A 177 -9.61 0.81 20.60
C GLY A 177 -8.46 0.11 21.31
N SER A 178 -7.94 -0.95 20.68
CA SER A 178 -6.73 -1.67 21.09
C SER A 178 -5.89 -1.93 19.84
N ILE A 179 -4.67 -1.38 19.79
CA ILE A 179 -3.73 -1.57 18.68
C ILE A 179 -2.64 -2.52 19.16
N PHE A 180 -2.53 -3.68 18.50
CA PHE A 180 -1.39 -4.57 18.72
C PHE A 180 -0.27 -4.22 17.74
N ALA A 181 0.77 -3.59 18.27
CA ALA A 181 1.98 -3.23 17.53
C ALA A 181 2.92 -4.43 17.50
N LEU A 182 3.17 -4.97 16.29
CA LEU A 182 3.99 -6.14 16.04
C LEU A 182 5.45 -5.74 15.86
N ASN A 183 6.33 -6.21 16.73
CA ASN A 183 7.77 -5.99 16.57
C ASN A 183 8.35 -7.02 15.60
N ALA A 184 8.44 -6.66 14.33
CA ALA A 184 8.95 -7.52 13.27
C ALA A 184 10.46 -7.83 13.38
N SER A 185 11.21 -7.12 14.25
CA SER A 185 12.61 -7.43 14.55
C SER A 185 12.79 -8.46 15.68
N ASN A 186 11.71 -8.90 16.33
CA ASN A 186 11.78 -9.94 17.33
C ASN A 186 11.90 -11.32 16.68
N PRO A 187 12.89 -12.16 16.99
CA PRO A 187 13.05 -13.49 16.35
C PRO A 187 11.78 -14.35 16.36
N ARG A 188 10.96 -14.26 17.40
CA ARG A 188 9.70 -15.01 17.52
C ARG A 188 8.60 -14.53 16.56
N SER A 189 8.77 -13.36 15.93
CA SER A 189 7.83 -12.82 14.95
C SER A 189 8.11 -13.27 13.52
N PHE A 190 9.14 -14.09 13.29
CA PHE A 190 9.48 -14.61 11.97
C PHE A 190 8.25 -15.23 11.29
N MET A 191 7.91 -14.80 10.09
CA MET A 191 6.70 -15.18 9.33
C MET A 191 5.38 -14.99 10.08
N ASN A 192 5.39 -14.29 11.22
CA ASN A 192 4.23 -14.03 12.07
C ASN A 192 4.15 -12.53 12.45
N SER A 193 4.36 -11.65 11.48
CA SER A 193 4.25 -10.20 11.62
C SER A 193 3.82 -9.58 10.30
N LEU A 194 3.51 -8.28 10.33
CA LEU A 194 3.22 -7.49 9.13
C LEU A 194 4.51 -7.00 8.42
N GLY A 195 5.68 -7.42 8.85
CA GLY A 195 6.99 -7.21 8.25
C GLY A 195 7.70 -8.55 8.07
N SER A 196 7.08 -9.52 7.41
CA SER A 196 7.57 -10.90 7.30
C SER A 196 8.98 -11.01 6.68
N SER A 197 9.36 -10.06 5.82
CA SER A 197 10.70 -10.00 5.21
C SER A 197 11.81 -9.52 6.16
N ASP A 198 11.48 -8.83 7.27
CA ASP A 198 12.47 -8.14 8.11
C ASP A 198 13.47 -9.11 8.80
N LEU A 199 13.09 -10.37 8.98
CA LEU A 199 13.93 -11.41 9.57
C LEU A 199 14.38 -12.46 8.54
N CYS A 200 14.31 -12.15 7.24
CA CYS A 200 14.74 -13.02 6.16
C CYS A 200 16.13 -12.58 5.64
N PRO A 201 17.25 -13.24 6.04
CA PRO A 201 18.58 -12.82 5.59
C PRO A 201 18.82 -12.90 4.09
N ALA A 202 18.02 -13.69 3.36
CA ALA A 202 18.10 -13.82 1.92
C ALA A 202 17.19 -12.82 1.19
N TYR A 203 16.44 -11.98 1.91
CA TYR A 203 15.62 -10.91 1.33
C TYR A 203 16.51 -9.80 0.78
N ASP A 204 16.24 -9.39 -0.44
CA ASP A 204 16.92 -8.29 -1.13
C ASP A 204 15.89 -7.46 -1.90
N ASP A 205 15.58 -6.27 -1.40
CA ASP A 205 14.63 -5.36 -2.04
C ASP A 205 15.22 -4.61 -3.25
N ASP A 206 16.48 -4.85 -3.57
CA ASP A 206 17.19 -4.27 -4.71
C ASP A 206 17.37 -5.26 -5.89
N GLU A 207 16.83 -6.49 -5.81
CA GLU A 207 16.82 -7.43 -6.96
C GLU A 207 16.25 -6.79 -8.23
N GLY A 208 15.31 -5.86 -8.09
CA GLY A 208 14.71 -5.07 -9.17
C GLY A 208 15.59 -4.00 -9.77
N GLY A 209 16.69 -3.63 -9.11
CA GLY A 209 17.56 -2.52 -9.51
C GLY A 209 18.06 -2.65 -10.95
N HIS A 210 18.41 -3.83 -11.39
CA HIS A 210 18.87 -4.07 -12.75
C HIS A 210 17.83 -3.70 -13.84
N HIS A 211 16.58 -4.12 -13.69
CA HIS A 211 15.51 -3.82 -14.66
C HIS A 211 15.14 -2.34 -14.63
N HIS A 212 15.03 -1.79 -13.43
CA HIS A 212 14.74 -0.38 -13.21
C HIS A 212 15.84 0.52 -13.78
N GLU A 213 17.12 0.25 -13.52
CA GLU A 213 18.24 1.03 -14.05
C GLU A 213 18.34 0.92 -15.58
N THR A 214 18.09 -0.26 -16.16
CA THR A 214 18.04 -0.42 -17.62
C THR A 214 17.02 0.53 -18.24
N TRP A 215 15.82 0.63 -17.67
CA TRP A 215 14.78 1.53 -18.15
C TRP A 215 15.13 3.01 -17.93
N LYS A 216 15.73 3.36 -16.77
CA LYS A 216 16.21 4.72 -16.50
C LYS A 216 17.17 5.22 -17.57
N HIS A 217 18.12 4.38 -18.00
CA HIS A 217 19.07 4.73 -19.05
C HIS A 217 18.43 4.97 -20.42
N ILE A 218 17.19 4.52 -20.63
CA ILE A 218 16.44 4.72 -21.88
C ILE A 218 15.63 6.01 -21.83
N PHE A 219 14.83 6.22 -20.78
CA PHE A 219 13.85 7.31 -20.79
C PHE A 219 14.36 8.64 -20.21
N LEU A 220 15.32 8.64 -19.30
CA LEU A 220 15.80 9.89 -18.67
C LEU A 220 16.64 10.80 -19.58
N PRO A 221 17.56 10.31 -20.45
CA PRO A 221 18.41 11.20 -21.22
C PRO A 221 17.66 12.19 -22.12
N PRO A 222 16.59 11.82 -22.85
CA PRO A 222 15.80 12.78 -23.63
C PRO A 222 15.10 13.83 -22.76
N ILE A 223 14.59 13.44 -21.58
CA ILE A 223 13.95 14.36 -20.63
C ILE A 223 14.98 15.36 -20.09
N GLN A 224 16.14 14.86 -19.64
CA GLN A 224 17.23 15.69 -19.16
C GLN A 224 17.67 16.71 -20.23
N ALA A 225 17.85 16.26 -21.49
CA ALA A 225 18.23 17.13 -22.60
C ALA A 225 17.16 18.20 -22.88
N ARG A 226 15.86 17.86 -22.78
CA ARG A 226 14.75 18.80 -22.94
C ARG A 226 14.76 19.85 -21.84
N LEU A 227 14.87 19.44 -20.57
CA LEU A 227 14.85 20.37 -19.44
C LEU A 227 16.07 21.29 -19.44
N ASN A 228 17.25 20.76 -19.72
CA ASN A 228 18.49 21.55 -19.74
C ASN A 228 18.53 22.56 -20.89
N LYS A 229 17.80 22.38 -21.99
CA LYS A 229 17.63 23.42 -23.05
C LYS A 229 16.80 24.61 -22.57
N LEU A 230 15.99 24.47 -21.54
CA LEU A 230 15.16 25.54 -20.99
C LEU A 230 15.90 26.38 -19.94
N ILE A 231 17.14 26.04 -19.61
CA ILE A 231 17.96 26.67 -18.58
C ILE A 231 19.23 27.26 -19.23
N HIS A 232 19.48 28.53 -19.00
CA HIS A 232 20.66 29.23 -19.48
C HIS A 232 21.53 29.72 -18.31
N GLY A 233 22.80 29.37 -18.30
CA GLY A 233 23.77 29.71 -17.26
C GLY A 233 24.47 28.48 -16.70
N ASP A 234 24.86 28.54 -15.43
CA ASP A 234 25.75 27.56 -14.82
C ASP A 234 25.02 26.34 -14.22
N PHE A 235 23.68 26.37 -14.17
CA PHE A 235 22.87 25.24 -13.66
C PHE A 235 22.46 24.32 -14.80
N GLN A 236 22.62 23.01 -14.57
CA GLN A 236 22.11 21.94 -15.42
C GLN A 236 21.69 20.80 -14.52
N PHE A 237 20.51 20.21 -14.77
CA PHE A 237 20.07 19.00 -14.10
C PHE A 237 20.94 17.81 -14.47
N THR A 238 21.32 17.03 -13.48
CA THR A 238 21.84 15.64 -13.69
C THR A 238 20.72 14.68 -13.97
N GLY A 239 21.04 13.46 -14.46
CA GLY A 239 20.02 12.42 -14.67
C GLY A 239 19.29 12.03 -13.37
N ASP A 240 20.01 11.90 -12.27
CA ASP A 240 19.43 11.57 -10.97
C ASP A 240 18.50 12.70 -10.46
N GLU A 241 18.87 13.96 -10.66
CA GLU A 241 18.02 15.10 -10.31
C GLU A 241 16.74 15.16 -11.17
N VAL A 242 16.82 14.79 -12.45
CA VAL A 242 15.62 14.65 -13.29
C VAL A 242 14.73 13.51 -12.77
N TYR A 243 15.33 12.39 -12.35
CA TYR A 243 14.57 11.25 -11.85
C TYR A 243 13.77 11.56 -10.57
N ILE A 244 14.28 12.44 -9.70
CA ILE A 244 13.56 12.82 -8.48
C ILE A 244 12.43 13.84 -8.69
N ILE A 245 12.28 14.45 -9.86
CA ILE A 245 11.24 15.47 -10.12
C ILE A 245 9.82 14.94 -9.89
N PRO A 246 9.39 13.80 -10.44
CA PRO A 246 8.08 13.24 -10.13
C PRO A 246 7.93 12.84 -8.65
N TYR A 247 9.01 12.43 -8.01
CA TYR A 247 9.06 12.17 -6.59
C TYR A 247 8.82 13.44 -5.76
N LEU A 248 9.48 14.56 -6.11
CA LEU A 248 9.24 15.87 -5.51
C LEU A 248 7.79 16.32 -5.70
N CYS A 249 7.22 16.15 -6.90
CA CYS A 249 5.82 16.44 -7.17
C CYS A 249 4.90 15.74 -6.14
N GLY A 250 5.04 14.43 -5.95
CA GLY A 250 4.20 13.66 -5.03
C GLY A 250 4.42 14.04 -3.57
N PHE A 251 5.68 14.09 -3.12
CA PHE A 251 6.00 14.37 -1.72
C PHE A 251 5.68 15.80 -1.29
N GLU A 252 6.03 16.81 -2.09
CA GLU A 252 5.66 18.18 -1.73
C GLU A 252 4.15 18.36 -1.68
N THR A 253 3.42 17.78 -2.66
CA THR A 253 1.95 17.82 -2.66
C THR A 253 1.37 17.23 -1.37
N GLN A 254 1.85 16.07 -0.93
CA GLN A 254 1.34 15.43 0.29
C GLN A 254 1.83 16.11 1.59
N ILE A 255 2.90 16.87 1.56
CA ILE A 255 3.37 17.66 2.70
C ILE A 255 2.58 18.97 2.81
N MET A 256 2.42 19.69 1.69
CA MET A 256 1.76 20.99 1.64
C MET A 256 0.22 20.90 1.64
N GLY A 257 -0.34 19.76 1.21
CA GLY A 257 -1.78 19.61 0.98
C GLY A 257 -2.30 20.34 -0.25
N SER A 258 -1.41 20.81 -1.12
CA SER A 258 -1.71 21.48 -2.40
C SER A 258 -0.70 21.03 -3.45
N SER A 259 -1.05 21.16 -4.74
CA SER A 259 -0.19 20.70 -5.83
C SER A 259 1.17 21.42 -5.82
N SER A 260 2.26 20.64 -5.90
CA SER A 260 3.61 21.14 -6.02
C SER A 260 3.87 21.71 -7.42
N PRO A 261 4.66 22.79 -7.58
CA PRO A 261 5.08 23.27 -8.89
C PRO A 261 5.89 22.24 -9.69
N TRP A 262 6.57 21.29 -9.02
CA TRP A 262 7.26 20.18 -9.67
C TRP A 262 6.33 19.29 -10.51
N CYS A 263 5.03 19.27 -10.22
CA CYS A 263 4.06 18.47 -10.94
C CYS A 263 3.79 18.90 -12.38
N SER A 264 4.20 20.11 -12.75
CA SER A 264 3.98 20.66 -14.10
C SER A 264 5.19 20.53 -15.04
N ILE A 265 6.30 19.96 -14.59
CA ILE A 265 7.56 19.93 -15.34
C ILE A 265 7.58 18.81 -16.38
N PHE A 266 7.11 17.63 -16.03
CA PHE A 266 7.08 16.48 -16.93
C PHE A 266 5.82 16.52 -17.79
N THR A 267 5.95 16.11 -19.06
CA THR A 267 4.80 15.84 -19.92
C THR A 267 4.07 14.58 -19.47
N GLU A 268 2.83 14.39 -19.94
CA GLU A 268 2.06 13.17 -19.67
C GLU A 268 2.83 11.90 -20.06
N GLU A 269 3.45 11.88 -21.24
CA GLU A 269 4.25 10.75 -21.71
C GLU A 269 5.45 10.48 -20.79
N GLU A 270 6.16 11.51 -20.35
CA GLU A 270 7.30 11.39 -19.44
C GLU A 270 6.88 10.87 -18.05
N ILE A 271 5.70 11.28 -17.56
CA ILE A 271 5.11 10.74 -16.32
C ILE A 271 4.76 9.25 -16.48
N LEU A 272 4.22 8.83 -17.62
CA LEU A 272 3.93 7.41 -17.87
C LEU A 272 5.20 6.56 -18.00
N GLN A 273 6.30 7.14 -18.48
CA GLN A 273 7.62 6.50 -18.48
C GLN A 273 8.16 6.34 -17.04
N TYR A 274 7.97 7.35 -16.20
CA TYR A 274 8.31 7.27 -14.79
C TYR A 274 7.43 6.26 -14.04
N GLU A 275 6.11 6.23 -14.29
CA GLU A 275 5.20 5.21 -13.73
C GLU A 275 5.72 3.79 -14.02
N TYR A 276 6.14 3.56 -15.27
CA TYR A 276 6.68 2.27 -15.66
C TYR A 276 8.00 1.93 -14.96
N ALA A 277 8.87 2.91 -14.72
CA ALA A 277 10.07 2.72 -13.91
C ALA A 277 9.70 2.24 -12.48
N GLN A 278 8.64 2.81 -11.89
CA GLN A 278 8.15 2.39 -10.58
C GLN A 278 7.53 0.98 -10.64
N ASP A 279 6.81 0.63 -11.71
CA ASP A 279 6.28 -0.73 -11.89
C ASP A 279 7.41 -1.76 -11.93
N LEU A 280 8.50 -1.51 -12.66
CA LEU A 280 9.68 -2.37 -12.69
C LEU A 280 10.31 -2.52 -11.30
N ARG A 281 10.44 -1.41 -10.55
CA ARG A 281 10.98 -1.43 -9.19
C ARG A 281 10.14 -2.33 -8.26
N TYR A 282 8.81 -2.17 -8.26
CA TYR A 282 7.96 -2.97 -7.38
C TYR A 282 7.79 -4.41 -7.87
N TRP A 283 7.75 -4.64 -9.19
CA TRP A 283 7.64 -5.98 -9.76
C TRP A 283 8.85 -6.86 -9.41
N TYR A 284 10.06 -6.33 -9.64
CA TYR A 284 11.30 -7.08 -9.47
C TYR A 284 11.97 -6.90 -8.11
N GLY A 285 11.63 -5.87 -7.34
CA GLY A 285 12.17 -5.66 -6.00
C GLY A 285 11.35 -6.34 -4.90
N ASN A 286 10.03 -6.28 -4.98
CA ASN A 286 9.13 -6.75 -3.91
C ASN A 286 7.91 -7.54 -4.43
N GLY A 287 7.87 -7.90 -5.70
CA GLY A 287 6.66 -8.44 -6.34
C GLY A 287 6.87 -9.79 -7.02
N LEU A 288 6.04 -10.03 -8.02
CA LEU A 288 5.97 -11.31 -8.75
C LEU A 288 7.24 -11.69 -9.49
N GLY A 289 8.05 -10.71 -9.91
CA GLY A 289 9.33 -10.96 -10.62
C GLY A 289 10.48 -11.42 -9.75
N THR A 290 10.28 -11.53 -8.45
CA THR A 290 11.32 -11.92 -7.48
C THR A 290 11.41 -13.43 -7.28
N GLN A 291 12.48 -13.88 -6.63
CA GLN A 291 12.68 -15.29 -6.26
C GLN A 291 11.99 -15.63 -4.95
N ILE A 292 12.18 -14.80 -3.93
CA ILE A 292 11.79 -15.05 -2.53
C ILE A 292 10.68 -14.07 -2.08
N GLU A 293 10.80 -12.80 -2.40
CA GLU A 293 10.00 -11.68 -1.92
C GLU A 293 8.50 -11.88 -2.19
N LYS A 294 8.16 -12.46 -3.35
CA LYS A 294 6.78 -12.82 -3.74
C LYS A 294 6.08 -13.79 -2.79
N TYR A 295 6.82 -14.43 -1.90
CA TYR A 295 6.27 -15.39 -0.93
C TYR A 295 6.14 -14.82 0.48
N MET A 296 6.82 -13.69 0.79
CA MET A 296 6.98 -13.20 2.16
C MET A 296 5.65 -12.91 2.88
N MET A 297 4.61 -12.48 2.17
CA MET A 297 3.30 -12.21 2.77
C MET A 297 2.31 -13.40 2.69
N LEU A 298 2.70 -14.56 2.15
CA LEU A 298 1.85 -15.75 2.12
C LEU A 298 1.43 -16.26 3.51
N PRO A 299 2.30 -16.31 4.53
CA PRO A 299 1.89 -16.71 5.88
C PRO A 299 0.82 -15.79 6.48
N VAL A 300 0.92 -14.49 6.23
CA VAL A 300 -0.06 -13.49 6.68
C VAL A 300 -1.38 -13.65 5.94
N LEU A 301 -1.31 -13.84 4.61
CA LEU A 301 -2.49 -14.11 3.78
C LEU A 301 -3.19 -15.40 4.19
N ASP A 302 -2.44 -16.47 4.44
CA ASP A 302 -3.00 -17.74 4.90
C ASP A 302 -3.72 -17.62 6.24
N GLY A 303 -3.12 -16.94 7.22
CA GLY A 303 -3.75 -16.66 8.51
C GLY A 303 -5.04 -15.84 8.37
N LEU A 304 -5.05 -14.84 7.48
CA LEU A 304 -6.23 -14.05 7.18
C LEU A 304 -7.33 -14.85 6.50
N VAL A 305 -6.98 -15.67 5.50
CA VAL A 305 -7.93 -16.54 4.80
C VAL A 305 -8.50 -17.60 5.74
N GLN A 306 -7.67 -18.19 6.61
CA GLN A 306 -8.15 -19.12 7.63
C GLN A 306 -9.18 -18.45 8.55
N ARG A 307 -8.93 -17.20 8.99
CA ARG A 307 -9.89 -16.43 9.78
C ARG A 307 -11.25 -16.25 9.06
N PHE A 308 -11.22 -16.05 7.73
CA PHE A 308 -12.45 -15.98 6.92
C PHE A 308 -13.15 -17.34 6.81
N VAL A 309 -12.41 -18.44 6.72
CA VAL A 309 -12.97 -19.81 6.70
C VAL A 309 -13.64 -20.13 8.03
N ASP A 310 -13.01 -19.80 9.14
CA ASP A 310 -13.55 -20.02 10.49
C ASP A 310 -14.85 -19.24 10.73
N GLY A 311 -15.03 -18.11 10.03
CA GLY A 311 -16.26 -17.33 10.03
C GLY A 311 -16.36 -16.24 11.10
N PRO A 312 -17.40 -15.38 11.04
CA PRO A 312 -17.49 -14.15 11.80
C PRO A 312 -17.61 -14.33 13.32
N GLU A 313 -18.09 -15.47 13.78
CA GLU A 313 -18.35 -15.75 15.19
C GLU A 313 -17.28 -16.67 15.83
N ALA A 314 -16.19 -16.96 15.11
CA ALA A 314 -15.14 -17.85 15.61
C ALA A 314 -14.42 -17.25 16.83
N THR A 315 -14.16 -18.11 17.81
CA THR A 315 -13.48 -17.79 19.07
C THR A 315 -12.19 -18.58 19.17
N TYR A 316 -11.14 -17.96 19.67
CA TYR A 316 -9.80 -18.56 19.75
C TYR A 316 -9.30 -18.59 21.19
N THR A 317 -8.49 -19.59 21.51
CA THR A 317 -7.72 -19.64 22.74
C THR A 317 -6.33 -19.06 22.46
N THR A 318 -5.96 -18.01 23.15
CA THR A 318 -4.66 -17.34 23.01
C THR A 318 -3.56 -18.12 23.72
N SER A 319 -2.29 -17.79 23.46
CA SER A 319 -1.13 -18.47 24.06
C SER A 319 -1.06 -18.34 25.60
N ASP A 320 -1.72 -17.33 26.17
CA ASP A 320 -1.87 -17.16 27.64
C ASP A 320 -3.13 -17.85 28.19
N THR A 321 -3.81 -18.68 27.40
CA THR A 321 -5.04 -19.42 27.72
C THR A 321 -6.31 -18.56 27.87
N SER A 322 -6.25 -17.27 27.55
CA SER A 322 -7.45 -16.43 27.50
C SER A 322 -8.26 -16.68 26.22
N THR A 323 -9.48 -16.16 26.19
CA THR A 323 -10.38 -16.27 25.03
C THR A 323 -10.35 -14.95 24.26
N PHE A 324 -10.19 -15.03 22.95
CA PHE A 324 -10.21 -13.89 22.04
C PHE A 324 -11.22 -14.10 20.90
N VAL A 325 -12.04 -13.08 20.67
CA VAL A 325 -12.94 -12.99 19.51
C VAL A 325 -12.44 -11.85 18.64
N PRO A 326 -11.80 -12.12 17.50
CA PRO A 326 -11.34 -11.08 16.59
C PRO A 326 -12.53 -10.30 16.01
N PRO A 327 -12.37 -9.00 15.70
CA PRO A 327 -13.41 -8.21 15.08
C PRO A 327 -13.80 -8.78 13.70
N LYS A 328 -15.03 -8.49 13.25
CA LYS A 328 -15.49 -8.83 11.89
C LYS A 328 -14.79 -8.00 10.80
N LEU A 329 -14.34 -6.80 11.14
CA LEU A 329 -13.43 -6.00 10.32
C LEU A 329 -12.00 -6.12 10.87
N ILE A 330 -11.13 -6.79 10.14
CA ILE A 330 -9.69 -6.88 10.44
C ILE A 330 -8.98 -5.70 9.78
N ALA A 331 -8.36 -4.85 10.58
CA ALA A 331 -7.62 -3.67 10.12
C ALA A 331 -6.14 -3.80 10.47
N ALA A 332 -5.25 -3.76 9.47
CA ALA A 332 -3.82 -3.91 9.66
C ALA A 332 -3.02 -2.88 8.85
N PHE A 333 -1.90 -2.40 9.40
CA PHE A 333 -1.07 -1.36 8.80
C PHE A 333 0.40 -1.77 8.69
N THR A 334 1.01 -1.47 7.52
CA THR A 334 2.39 -1.83 7.20
C THR A 334 3.05 -0.80 6.25
N ASN A 335 4.12 -1.18 5.54
CA ASN A 335 4.81 -0.36 4.54
C ASN A 335 4.51 -0.84 3.10
N ASP A 336 5.01 -0.11 2.12
CA ASP A 336 4.81 -0.35 0.68
C ASP A 336 5.42 -1.65 0.17
N GLY A 337 6.60 -2.04 0.66
CA GLY A 337 7.21 -3.32 0.29
C GLY A 337 6.28 -4.49 0.61
N GLN A 338 5.70 -4.52 1.82
CA GLN A 338 4.76 -5.57 2.22
C GLN A 338 3.43 -5.51 1.43
N ILE A 339 2.97 -4.32 1.03
CA ILE A 339 1.81 -4.21 0.13
C ILE A 339 2.11 -4.84 -1.23
N SER A 340 3.32 -4.60 -1.79
CA SER A 340 3.74 -5.23 -3.05
C SER A 340 3.89 -6.75 -2.93
N GLN A 341 4.50 -7.24 -1.83
CA GLN A 341 4.60 -8.67 -1.52
C GLN A 341 3.21 -9.32 -1.37
N LEU A 342 2.27 -8.63 -0.70
CA LEU A 342 0.90 -9.11 -0.58
C LEU A 342 0.19 -9.14 -1.95
N ALA A 343 0.39 -8.12 -2.78
CA ALA A 343 -0.14 -8.07 -4.14
C ALA A 343 0.38 -9.26 -5.00
N ALA A 344 1.62 -9.68 -4.80
CA ALA A 344 2.15 -10.89 -5.44
C ALA A 344 1.52 -12.19 -4.90
N ALA A 345 1.12 -12.22 -3.62
CA ALA A 345 0.55 -13.38 -2.96
C ALA A 345 -0.92 -13.64 -3.31
N ILE A 346 -1.73 -12.58 -3.47
CA ILE A 346 -3.21 -12.66 -3.52
C ILE A 346 -3.79 -13.33 -4.78
N GLY A 347 -2.99 -13.55 -5.83
CA GLY A 347 -3.42 -14.26 -7.04
C GLY A 347 -4.10 -13.41 -8.11
N VAL A 348 -4.22 -12.10 -7.91
CA VAL A 348 -4.80 -11.17 -8.89
C VAL A 348 -3.92 -11.03 -10.12
N PHE A 349 -2.61 -11.02 -9.95
CA PHE A 349 -1.63 -10.80 -11.02
C PHE A 349 -0.95 -12.08 -11.51
N ASP A 350 -1.45 -13.28 -11.16
CA ASP A 350 -0.80 -14.56 -11.45
C ASP A 350 -0.68 -14.89 -12.96
N GLU A 351 -1.46 -14.23 -13.80
CA GLU A 351 -1.42 -14.40 -15.27
C GLU A 351 -0.66 -13.28 -15.98
N GLU A 352 -0.11 -12.30 -15.22
CA GLU A 352 0.72 -11.25 -15.81
C GLU A 352 2.07 -11.81 -16.28
N THR A 353 2.51 -11.32 -17.43
CA THR A 353 3.84 -11.64 -17.97
C THR A 353 4.91 -10.76 -17.33
N PRO A 354 6.17 -11.25 -17.23
CA PRO A 354 7.27 -10.43 -16.74
C PRO A 354 7.39 -9.10 -17.50
N LEU A 355 7.57 -8.01 -16.77
CA LEU A 355 7.64 -6.67 -17.35
C LEU A 355 8.99 -6.47 -18.07
N PRO A 356 9.02 -6.11 -19.38
CA PRO A 356 10.26 -5.88 -20.09
C PRO A 356 10.98 -4.61 -19.59
N ALA A 357 12.32 -4.67 -19.50
CA ALA A 357 13.13 -3.53 -19.04
C ALA A 357 13.39 -2.48 -20.12
N THR A 358 13.02 -2.72 -21.38
CA THR A 358 13.40 -1.88 -22.52
C THR A 358 12.23 -1.19 -23.23
N GLU A 359 11.00 -1.54 -22.88
CA GLU A 359 9.77 -0.96 -23.46
C GLU A 359 8.61 -1.03 -22.48
N ILE A 360 7.64 -0.14 -22.60
CA ILE A 360 6.46 -0.12 -21.74
C ILE A 360 5.49 -1.24 -22.15
N SER A 361 5.20 -2.16 -21.22
CA SER A 361 4.08 -3.11 -21.35
C SER A 361 2.74 -2.36 -21.22
N LYS A 362 2.11 -2.03 -22.35
CA LYS A 362 0.93 -1.15 -22.40
C LYS A 362 -0.31 -1.75 -21.74
N ASN A 363 -0.47 -3.07 -21.82
CA ASN A 363 -1.68 -3.78 -21.37
C ASN A 363 -1.50 -4.44 -20.00
N ARG A 364 -0.43 -4.12 -19.27
CA ARG A 364 -0.19 -4.67 -17.94
C ARG A 364 -1.31 -4.30 -16.96
N LEU A 365 -1.79 -5.26 -16.22
CA LEU A 365 -2.70 -5.04 -15.10
C LEU A 365 -1.93 -4.56 -13.86
N PHE A 366 -0.69 -5.05 -13.68
CA PHE A 366 0.18 -4.62 -12.60
C PHE A 366 0.67 -3.19 -12.86
N LYS A 367 0.03 -2.24 -12.17
CA LYS A 367 0.47 -0.85 -12.07
C LYS A 367 0.58 -0.50 -10.60
N ALA A 368 1.79 -0.28 -10.12
CA ALA A 368 2.06 0.05 -8.73
C ALA A 368 1.28 1.29 -8.26
N SER A 369 1.05 2.25 -9.17
CA SER A 369 0.22 3.43 -8.90
C SER A 369 -1.20 3.12 -8.45
N ASN A 370 -1.75 1.95 -8.79
CA ASN A 370 -3.12 1.60 -8.46
C ASN A 370 -3.29 1.03 -7.04
N PHE A 371 -2.19 0.68 -6.33
CA PHE A 371 -2.32 0.01 -5.01
C PHE A 371 -1.18 0.27 -4.02
N VAL A 372 -0.01 0.80 -4.45
CA VAL A 372 1.14 1.07 -3.56
C VAL A 372 1.22 2.53 -3.10
N THR A 373 0.27 3.37 -3.47
CA THR A 373 0.22 4.79 -3.07
C THR A 373 0.35 4.98 -1.55
N MET A 374 0.56 6.18 -1.04
CA MET A 374 0.36 6.45 0.38
C MET A 374 -1.03 5.97 0.78
N ARG A 375 -1.19 5.36 1.95
CA ARG A 375 -2.41 4.65 2.35
C ARG A 375 -2.84 3.55 1.36
N GLY A 376 -1.98 3.09 0.46
CA GLY A 376 -2.27 2.01 -0.49
C GLY A 376 -2.84 0.79 0.24
N THR A 377 -3.97 0.26 -0.22
CA THR A 377 -4.77 -0.70 0.55
C THR A 377 -5.14 -1.92 -0.29
N ILE A 378 -4.90 -3.10 0.25
CA ILE A 378 -5.44 -4.36 -0.25
C ILE A 378 -6.55 -4.80 0.71
N GLY A 379 -7.78 -4.77 0.21
CA GLY A 379 -8.99 -5.13 0.93
C GLY A 379 -9.51 -6.51 0.55
N PHE A 380 -10.15 -7.17 1.49
CA PHE A 380 -10.78 -8.47 1.34
C PHE A 380 -12.19 -8.41 1.91
N GLU A 381 -13.16 -8.92 1.19
CA GLU A 381 -14.54 -9.04 1.64
C GLU A 381 -14.97 -10.49 1.59
N ARG A 382 -15.46 -11.00 2.71
CA ARG A 382 -16.14 -12.28 2.77
C ARG A 382 -17.60 -12.04 2.46
N LEU A 383 -18.05 -12.60 1.34
CA LEU A 383 -19.42 -12.49 0.87
C LEU A 383 -20.17 -13.75 1.25
N HIS A 384 -21.32 -13.58 1.91
CA HIS A 384 -22.32 -14.63 2.04
C HIS A 384 -23.42 -14.37 1.01
N CYS A 385 -23.55 -15.27 0.03
CA CYS A 385 -24.48 -15.08 -1.09
C CYS A 385 -25.55 -16.15 -1.08
N ALA A 386 -26.80 -15.73 -1.24
CA ALA A 386 -27.96 -16.60 -1.45
C ALA A 386 -28.43 -16.45 -2.89
N SER A 387 -28.21 -17.44 -3.74
CA SER A 387 -28.62 -17.42 -5.14
C SER A 387 -29.50 -18.61 -5.48
N GLU A 388 -30.66 -18.36 -6.12
CA GLU A 388 -31.53 -19.43 -6.60
C GLU A 388 -30.83 -20.36 -7.62
N LYS A 389 -29.86 -19.83 -8.37
CA LYS A 389 -29.12 -20.58 -9.40
C LYS A 389 -27.86 -21.26 -8.90
N ALA A 390 -27.13 -20.64 -7.94
CA ALA A 390 -25.86 -21.16 -7.44
C ALA A 390 -25.95 -21.76 -6.03
N GLY A 391 -27.11 -21.65 -5.35
CA GLY A 391 -27.28 -22.04 -3.95
C GLY A 391 -26.65 -21.04 -2.98
N ASN A 392 -26.65 -21.38 -1.69
CA ASN A 392 -25.97 -20.60 -0.67
C ASN A 392 -24.47 -20.87 -0.74
N GLY A 393 -23.65 -19.81 -0.79
CA GLY A 393 -22.19 -19.92 -0.89
C GLY A 393 -21.46 -18.81 -0.17
N THR A 394 -20.22 -19.10 0.18
CA THR A 394 -19.29 -18.11 0.75
C THR A 394 -18.17 -17.84 -0.26
N TYR A 395 -17.93 -16.56 -0.51
CA TYR A 395 -16.99 -16.11 -1.54
C TYR A 395 -16.02 -15.08 -0.97
N LEU A 396 -14.89 -14.94 -1.62
CA LEU A 396 -13.92 -13.87 -1.36
C LEU A 396 -13.91 -12.89 -2.53
N ARG A 397 -13.91 -11.61 -2.21
CA ARG A 397 -13.70 -10.52 -3.16
C ARG A 397 -12.49 -9.69 -2.72
N ILE A 398 -11.61 -9.34 -3.67
CA ILE A 398 -10.40 -8.57 -3.40
C ILE A 398 -10.56 -7.16 -3.98
N ARG A 399 -10.07 -6.18 -3.23
CA ARG A 399 -10.07 -4.76 -3.62
C ARG A 399 -8.67 -4.18 -3.50
N LEU A 400 -8.25 -3.45 -4.52
CA LEU A 400 -7.02 -2.65 -4.51
C LEU A 400 -7.41 -1.17 -4.59
N ASN A 401 -7.05 -0.39 -3.59
CA ASN A 401 -7.47 1.02 -3.45
C ASN A 401 -8.97 1.21 -3.82
N ASP A 402 -9.83 0.44 -3.17
CA ASP A 402 -11.30 0.45 -3.28
C ASP A 402 -11.87 -0.15 -4.59
N VAL A 403 -11.07 -0.52 -5.58
CA VAL A 403 -11.52 -1.13 -6.83
C VAL A 403 -11.44 -2.65 -6.77
N VAL A 404 -12.46 -3.35 -7.31
CA VAL A 404 -12.51 -4.81 -7.33
C VAL A 404 -11.57 -5.36 -8.38
N TYR A 405 -10.70 -6.28 -7.93
CA TYR A 405 -9.80 -7.05 -8.80
C TYR A 405 -10.12 -8.54 -8.66
N PRO A 406 -10.43 -9.24 -9.75
CA PRO A 406 -10.72 -10.65 -9.68
C PRO A 406 -9.44 -11.46 -9.49
N VAL A 407 -9.52 -12.58 -8.78
CA VAL A 407 -8.43 -13.56 -8.72
C VAL A 407 -8.30 -14.22 -10.09
N ALA A 408 -7.12 -14.19 -10.72
CA ALA A 408 -6.92 -14.58 -12.11
C ALA A 408 -7.51 -15.97 -12.45
N LYS A 409 -7.34 -16.96 -11.58
CA LYS A 409 -7.78 -18.34 -11.78
C LYS A 409 -9.07 -18.73 -11.02
N CYS A 410 -9.78 -17.77 -10.41
CA CYS A 410 -10.94 -18.05 -9.58
C CYS A 410 -11.95 -16.89 -9.62
N GLN A 411 -12.93 -16.96 -10.56
CA GLN A 411 -13.87 -15.88 -10.85
C GLN A 411 -15.31 -16.38 -11.02
N SER A 412 -15.64 -17.56 -10.46
CA SER A 412 -16.92 -18.22 -10.70
C SER A 412 -18.07 -17.67 -9.86
N GLY A 413 -17.77 -16.90 -8.81
CA GLY A 413 -18.77 -16.33 -7.91
C GLY A 413 -19.43 -15.04 -8.40
N PRO A 414 -20.45 -14.54 -7.69
CA PRO A 414 -21.11 -13.28 -7.98
C PRO A 414 -20.12 -12.12 -8.04
N GLY A 415 -20.26 -11.22 -9.04
CA GLY A 415 -19.34 -10.10 -9.21
C GLY A 415 -17.88 -10.50 -9.46
N LYS A 416 -17.64 -11.68 -10.07
CA LYS A 416 -16.29 -12.24 -10.28
C LYS A 416 -15.53 -12.54 -8.98
N SER A 417 -16.24 -12.77 -7.88
CA SER A 417 -15.66 -13.25 -6.64
C SER A 417 -15.22 -14.73 -6.74
N CYS A 418 -14.31 -15.13 -5.87
CA CYS A 418 -13.80 -16.50 -5.80
C CYS A 418 -14.52 -17.29 -4.69
N PRO A 419 -15.02 -18.53 -4.90
CA PRO A 419 -15.47 -19.38 -3.80
C PRO A 419 -14.40 -19.49 -2.72
N LEU A 420 -14.75 -19.24 -1.45
CA LEU A 420 -13.77 -19.12 -0.36
C LEU A 420 -12.92 -20.40 -0.19
N ALA A 421 -13.54 -21.58 -0.32
CA ALA A 421 -12.82 -22.85 -0.23
C ALA A 421 -11.80 -23.03 -1.39
N GLU A 422 -12.15 -22.58 -2.59
CA GLU A 422 -11.24 -22.59 -3.75
C GLU A 422 -10.07 -21.63 -3.53
N TYR A 423 -10.35 -20.40 -3.05
CA TYR A 423 -9.32 -19.44 -2.74
C TYR A 423 -8.35 -19.93 -1.65
N GLN A 424 -8.87 -20.56 -0.59
CA GLN A 424 -8.04 -21.20 0.43
C GLN A 424 -7.12 -22.26 -0.20
N GLY A 425 -7.64 -23.08 -1.11
CA GLY A 425 -6.84 -24.07 -1.86
C GLY A 425 -5.71 -23.43 -2.67
N LEU A 426 -5.98 -22.31 -3.34
CA LEU A 426 -4.95 -21.56 -4.08
C LEU A 426 -3.84 -21.01 -3.16
N VAL A 427 -4.21 -20.42 -2.02
CA VAL A 427 -3.22 -19.90 -1.04
C VAL A 427 -2.38 -21.03 -0.46
N LYS A 428 -3.01 -22.16 -0.07
CA LYS A 428 -2.28 -23.34 0.43
C LYS A 428 -1.34 -23.93 -0.64
N SER A 429 -1.75 -23.95 -1.90
CA SER A 429 -0.89 -24.39 -3.01
C SER A 429 0.34 -23.49 -3.17
N LYS A 430 0.18 -22.17 -3.09
CA LYS A 430 1.30 -21.22 -3.12
C LYS A 430 2.24 -21.41 -1.93
N LEU A 431 1.71 -21.59 -0.71
CA LEU A 431 2.51 -21.87 0.48
C LEU A 431 3.32 -23.17 0.35
N ASN A 432 2.70 -24.23 -0.15
CA ASN A 432 3.40 -25.49 -0.40
C ASN A 432 4.51 -25.32 -1.45
N SER A 433 4.27 -24.51 -2.47
CA SER A 433 5.29 -24.22 -3.52
C SER A 433 6.42 -23.36 -2.99
N ALA A 434 6.18 -22.45 -2.04
CA ALA A 434 7.21 -21.67 -1.37
C ALA A 434 8.12 -22.56 -0.51
N GLY A 435 7.55 -23.58 0.14
CA GLY A 435 8.29 -24.53 0.98
C GLY A 435 8.56 -23.98 2.38
N ASN A 436 9.74 -24.33 2.94
CA ASN A 436 10.09 -23.93 4.30
C ASN A 436 10.76 -22.56 4.33
N PHE A 437 10.12 -21.59 4.97
CA PHE A 437 10.62 -20.20 5.02
C PHE A 437 11.97 -20.06 5.74
N SER A 438 12.26 -20.86 6.78
CA SER A 438 13.58 -20.82 7.41
C SER A 438 14.69 -21.24 6.44
N GLN A 439 14.40 -22.14 5.50
CA GLN A 439 15.37 -22.59 4.47
C GLN A 439 15.51 -21.55 3.36
N ILE A 440 14.41 -21.07 2.78
CA ILE A 440 14.49 -20.09 1.67
C ILE A 440 15.06 -18.75 2.13
N CYS A 441 14.84 -18.37 3.40
CA CYS A 441 15.45 -17.19 4.01
C CYS A 441 16.88 -17.42 4.50
N ASN A 442 17.42 -18.63 4.42
CA ASN A 442 18.75 -18.97 4.92
C ASN A 442 18.94 -18.58 6.42
N VAL A 443 17.91 -18.81 7.23
CA VAL A 443 17.90 -18.45 8.66
C VAL A 443 18.91 -19.30 9.41
N LYS A 444 19.80 -18.65 10.15
CA LYS A 444 20.81 -19.29 11.00
C LYS A 444 20.68 -18.91 12.47
N ASP A 445 19.85 -17.92 12.79
CA ASP A 445 19.61 -17.49 14.17
C ASP A 445 18.81 -18.56 14.93
N PRO A 446 19.37 -19.19 15.98
CA PRO A 446 18.66 -20.21 16.77
C PRO A 446 17.48 -19.65 17.58
N ALA A 447 17.37 -18.34 17.73
CA ALA A 447 16.23 -17.69 18.40
C ALA A 447 14.97 -17.65 17.50
N ILE A 448 15.13 -17.86 16.19
CA ILE A 448 14.02 -17.95 15.24
C ILE A 448 13.44 -19.37 15.29
N PRO A 449 12.12 -19.52 15.55
CA PRO A 449 11.50 -20.85 15.63
C PRO A 449 11.61 -21.62 14.30
N ALA A 450 12.11 -22.84 14.37
CA ALA A 450 12.21 -23.68 13.19
C ALA A 450 10.83 -24.09 12.68
N GLY A 451 10.63 -24.04 11.35
CA GLY A 451 9.40 -24.52 10.70
C GLY A 451 8.20 -23.60 10.83
N GLN A 452 8.35 -22.36 11.29
CA GLN A 452 7.25 -21.39 11.32
C GLN A 452 6.91 -20.94 9.89
N ASN A 453 5.71 -21.29 9.42
CA ASN A 453 5.21 -21.02 8.08
C ASN A 453 3.81 -20.38 8.08
N SER A 454 3.30 -19.93 9.23
CA SER A 454 1.97 -19.34 9.36
C SER A 454 1.97 -18.16 10.31
N ALA A 455 1.08 -17.21 10.07
CA ALA A 455 0.82 -16.08 10.95
C ALA A 455 -0.42 -16.33 11.82
N THR A 456 -0.26 -16.16 13.13
CA THR A 456 -1.31 -16.39 14.12
C THR A 456 -1.74 -15.12 14.85
N PHE A 457 -1.07 -13.98 14.62
CA PHE A 457 -1.31 -12.73 15.35
C PHE A 457 -2.74 -12.17 15.19
N PHE A 458 -3.48 -12.55 14.15
CA PHE A 458 -4.90 -12.18 14.00
C PHE A 458 -5.83 -12.90 14.97
N THR A 459 -5.38 -14.02 15.55
CA THR A 459 -6.17 -14.88 16.42
C THR A 459 -5.56 -15.07 17.81
N ASP A 460 -4.31 -14.64 18.00
CA ASP A 460 -3.60 -14.70 19.27
C ASP A 460 -3.00 -13.33 19.61
N ILE A 461 -3.60 -12.63 20.57
CA ILE A 461 -3.19 -11.30 21.02
C ILE A 461 -2.22 -11.34 22.21
N ALA A 462 -1.83 -12.51 22.68
CA ALA A 462 -0.89 -12.70 23.78
C ALA A 462 0.53 -13.06 23.32
N LEU A 463 0.83 -12.96 22.03
CA LEU A 463 2.15 -13.27 21.48
C LEU A 463 3.21 -12.30 22.01
N PRO A 464 4.42 -12.81 22.34
CA PRO A 464 5.44 -12.05 23.12
C PRO A 464 6.08 -10.89 22.33
N PHE A 465 5.86 -10.80 21.03
CA PHE A 465 6.36 -9.72 20.15
C PHE A 465 5.30 -8.66 19.84
N GLN A 466 4.13 -8.74 20.48
CA GLN A 466 3.08 -7.74 20.40
C GLN A 466 3.13 -6.78 21.59
N THR A 467 2.88 -5.51 21.33
CA THR A 467 2.73 -4.48 22.37
C THR A 467 1.38 -3.81 22.19
N LEU A 468 0.56 -3.83 23.22
CA LEU A 468 -0.70 -3.11 23.23
C LEU A 468 -0.45 -1.61 23.36
N VAL A 469 -0.98 -0.84 22.41
CA VAL A 469 -1.00 0.63 22.45
C VAL A 469 -2.43 1.13 22.25
N LYS A 470 -2.71 2.33 22.76
CA LYS A 470 -4.02 2.96 22.60
C LYS A 470 -4.02 3.94 21.42
N PRO A 471 -5.19 4.11 20.75
CA PRO A 471 -5.39 5.12 19.70
C PRO A 471 -5.15 6.55 20.15
#